data_bc99da0159b78377674b807809dfefab
#
_entry.id   bc99da0159b78377674b807809dfefab
#
_cell.length_a   1.000
_cell.length_b   1.000
_cell.length_c   1.000
_cell.angle_alpha   90.00
_cell.angle_beta   90.00
_cell.angle_gamma   90.00
#
_symmetry.space_group_name_H-M   'P 1'
#
loop_
_entity.id
_entity.type
_entity.pdbx_description
1 polymer ?
#
loop_
_entity_poly.entity_id
_entity_poly.type
_entity_poly.pdbx_seq_one_letter_code
_entity_poly.pdbx_strand_id
1 'polypeptide(L)'
;VGRKPLILAALVLCLMATTLTLVAPGILALGAARFLVGVATALASSVAPGYMYDLFSGGDHRRAANWVTAATSLGFGLGPAVTSLFLLQASSLTPPSFPLYLLAAALAFVLVAGLRDDAPRSCRAPLARLPFFPAGSLIFGWAILLAWGTVGLVIAILPSALQRHGLSEWSGFAVLATCSCGVLFQPLARLLPSRISTRIGLLILPVAYSLIAWGALHGQFAGVLAGAVLASSACYGFIYLGGLSAVLALGEERRAAASAGFFLMAYFGFILPVIVTGVLVDLWGHQVALIVYGMALTIGVLTTIVHLHGKSITVEDRLAANSE
;
A
#
# COMPACT_ATOMS: atom_id res chain seq x y z
N VAL A 1 -0.45 27.35 -2.88
CA VAL A 1 -1.33 26.85 -1.82
C VAL A 1 -0.43 26.24 -0.73
N GLY A 2 -0.64 26.62 0.54
CA GLY A 2 0.12 26.04 1.66
C GLY A 2 -0.19 24.54 1.86
N ARG A 3 0.67 23.83 2.60
CA ARG A 3 0.48 22.39 2.87
C ARG A 3 -0.70 22.11 3.80
N LYS A 4 -0.88 22.96 4.82
CA LYS A 4 -1.98 22.86 5.79
C LYS A 4 -3.38 22.88 5.15
N PRO A 5 -3.74 23.83 4.24
CA PRO A 5 -5.04 23.83 3.59
C PRO A 5 -5.36 22.54 2.81
N LEU A 6 -4.35 21.92 2.19
CA LEU A 6 -4.54 20.66 1.47
C LEU A 6 -4.82 19.48 2.41
N ILE A 7 -4.19 19.45 3.59
CA ILE A 7 -4.48 18.44 4.61
C ILE A 7 -5.88 18.64 5.17
N LEU A 8 -6.28 19.87 5.45
CA LEU A 8 -7.65 20.18 5.90
C LEU A 8 -8.69 19.79 4.85
N ALA A 9 -8.42 20.08 3.56
CA ALA A 9 -9.29 19.63 2.47
C ALA A 9 -9.40 18.11 2.40
N ALA A 10 -8.30 17.39 2.58
CA ALA A 10 -8.32 15.92 2.64
C ALA A 10 -9.19 15.40 3.79
N LEU A 11 -9.08 15.99 4.99
CA LEU A 11 -9.91 15.62 6.15
C LEU A 11 -11.40 15.92 5.92
N VAL A 12 -11.74 17.05 5.31
CA VAL A 12 -13.13 17.37 4.93
C VAL A 12 -13.67 16.33 3.94
N LEU A 13 -12.89 15.98 2.91
CA LEU A 13 -13.30 14.95 1.95
C LEU A 13 -13.50 13.58 2.62
N CYS A 14 -12.67 13.20 3.59
CA CYS A 14 -12.84 11.98 4.37
C CYS A 14 -14.15 12.02 5.21
N LEU A 15 -14.43 13.14 5.88
CA LEU A 15 -15.67 13.34 6.63
C LEU A 15 -16.89 13.24 5.73
N MET A 16 -16.88 13.92 4.59
CA MET A 16 -17.97 13.88 3.59
C MET A 16 -18.18 12.46 3.06
N ALA A 17 -17.10 11.76 2.70
CA ALA A 17 -17.18 10.39 2.18
C ALA A 17 -17.78 9.42 3.19
N THR A 18 -17.34 9.50 4.45
CA THR A 18 -17.84 8.61 5.51
C THR A 18 -19.31 8.92 5.84
N THR A 19 -19.66 10.21 5.91
CA THR A 19 -21.07 10.63 6.11
C THR A 19 -21.95 10.16 4.94
N LEU A 20 -21.47 10.30 3.70
CA LEU A 20 -22.20 9.82 2.52
C LEU A 20 -22.45 8.30 2.59
N THR A 21 -21.45 7.53 3.03
CA THR A 21 -21.59 6.08 3.19
C THR A 21 -22.65 5.72 4.26
N LEU A 22 -22.78 6.52 5.32
CA LEU A 22 -23.73 6.28 6.41
C LEU A 22 -25.18 6.66 6.03
N VAL A 23 -25.35 7.76 5.28
CA VAL A 23 -26.68 8.37 5.04
C VAL A 23 -27.33 7.87 3.76
N ALA A 24 -26.55 7.52 2.74
CA ALA A 24 -27.06 7.17 1.43
C ALA A 24 -26.71 5.72 1.05
N PRO A 25 -27.54 4.72 1.40
CA PRO A 25 -27.31 3.32 1.05
C PRO A 25 -27.62 3.11 -0.44
N GLY A 26 -26.57 3.07 -1.27
CA GLY A 26 -26.70 2.80 -2.69
C GLY A 26 -25.35 2.67 -3.38
N ILE A 27 -25.30 1.88 -4.45
CA ILE A 27 -24.04 1.59 -5.15
C ILE A 27 -23.36 2.85 -5.69
N LEU A 28 -24.15 3.80 -6.19
CA LEU A 28 -23.65 5.09 -6.68
C LEU A 28 -23.08 5.96 -5.56
N ALA A 29 -23.78 6.02 -4.42
CA ALA A 29 -23.30 6.75 -3.24
C ALA A 29 -22.01 6.12 -2.68
N LEU A 30 -21.95 4.80 -2.62
CA LEU A 30 -20.76 4.08 -2.23
C LEU A 30 -19.59 4.35 -3.20
N GLY A 31 -19.85 4.33 -4.51
CA GLY A 31 -18.84 4.67 -5.53
C GLY A 31 -18.32 6.10 -5.38
N ALA A 32 -19.23 7.08 -5.18
CA ALA A 32 -18.87 8.47 -4.93
C ALA A 32 -18.07 8.63 -3.63
N ALA A 33 -18.46 7.97 -2.54
CA ALA A 33 -17.73 7.97 -1.29
C ALA A 33 -16.31 7.40 -1.47
N ARG A 34 -16.15 6.29 -2.20
CA ARG A 34 -14.84 5.69 -2.49
C ARG A 34 -13.97 6.62 -3.34
N PHE A 35 -14.54 7.31 -4.30
CA PHE A 35 -13.83 8.33 -5.09
C PHE A 35 -13.33 9.47 -4.20
N LEU A 36 -14.18 10.01 -3.32
CA LEU A 36 -13.81 11.07 -2.38
C LEU A 36 -12.68 10.63 -1.44
N VAL A 37 -12.74 9.40 -0.89
CA VAL A 37 -11.66 8.83 -0.07
C VAL A 37 -10.37 8.72 -0.88
N GLY A 38 -10.44 8.30 -2.14
CA GLY A 38 -9.27 8.23 -3.02
C GLY A 38 -8.60 9.58 -3.21
N VAL A 39 -9.38 10.62 -3.51
CA VAL A 39 -8.87 12.00 -3.63
C VAL A 39 -8.27 12.49 -2.31
N ALA A 40 -8.96 12.27 -1.18
CA ALA A 40 -8.49 12.64 0.14
C ALA A 40 -7.15 11.97 0.48
N THR A 41 -7.04 10.67 0.22
CA THR A 41 -5.81 9.89 0.45
C THR A 41 -4.67 10.40 -0.43
N ALA A 42 -4.92 10.70 -1.70
CA ALA A 42 -3.92 11.24 -2.61
C ALA A 42 -3.41 12.61 -2.14
N LEU A 43 -4.31 13.50 -1.71
CA LEU A 43 -3.93 14.80 -1.12
C LEU A 43 -3.12 14.64 0.15
N ALA A 44 -3.59 13.83 1.10
CA ALA A 44 -2.91 13.62 2.37
C ALA A 44 -1.53 12.99 2.17
N SER A 45 -1.42 11.92 1.40
CA SER A 45 -0.15 11.21 1.18
C SER A 45 0.90 12.04 0.45
N SER A 46 0.48 12.97 -0.41
CA SER A 46 1.39 13.84 -1.13
C SER A 46 1.94 15.01 -0.27
N VAL A 47 1.18 15.45 0.73
CA VAL A 47 1.47 16.70 1.46
C VAL A 47 1.87 16.44 2.92
N ALA A 48 1.26 15.46 3.60
CA ALA A 48 1.47 15.24 5.03
C ALA A 48 2.93 14.92 5.41
N PRO A 49 3.69 14.10 4.65
CA PRO A 49 5.09 13.88 4.97
C PRO A 49 5.90 15.17 4.98
N GLY A 50 5.73 16.01 3.94
CA GLY A 50 6.41 17.29 3.86
C GLY A 50 6.02 18.27 4.98
N TYR A 51 4.75 18.29 5.38
CA TYR A 51 4.26 19.10 6.48
C TYR A 51 4.82 18.62 7.83
N MET A 52 4.93 17.32 8.02
CA MET A 52 5.58 16.76 9.21
C MET A 52 7.05 17.18 9.31
N TYR A 53 7.79 17.16 8.18
CA TYR A 53 9.17 17.67 8.17
C TYR A 53 9.28 19.14 8.57
N ASP A 54 8.34 19.98 8.14
CA ASP A 54 8.33 21.40 8.51
C ASP A 54 8.03 21.62 9.99
N LEU A 55 7.15 20.79 10.59
CA LEU A 55 6.82 20.87 12.02
C LEU A 55 8.00 20.46 12.93
N PHE A 56 8.87 19.57 12.47
CA PHE A 56 10.10 19.19 13.18
C PHE A 56 11.23 20.20 12.90
N SER A 57 11.02 21.45 13.28
CA SER A 57 11.91 22.60 13.01
C SER A 57 13.31 22.53 13.64
N GLY A 58 13.61 21.48 14.40
CA GLY A 58 14.93 21.20 14.99
C GLY A 58 15.90 20.40 14.11
N GLY A 59 15.56 20.12 12.84
CA GLY A 59 16.44 19.40 11.90
C GLY A 59 16.45 17.88 12.05
N ASP A 60 15.63 17.28 12.92
CA ASP A 60 15.57 15.83 13.10
C ASP A 60 14.64 15.17 12.05
N HIS A 61 15.07 15.25 10.79
CA HIS A 61 14.35 14.66 9.67
C HIS A 61 14.15 13.14 9.82
N ARG A 62 15.03 12.47 10.57
CA ARG A 62 14.94 11.03 10.82
C ARG A 62 13.73 10.69 11.69
N ARG A 63 13.48 11.50 12.74
CA ARG A 63 12.26 11.30 13.56
C ARG A 63 11.00 11.58 12.79
N ALA A 64 10.95 12.65 11.99
CA ALA A 64 9.80 12.93 11.12
C ALA A 64 9.51 11.76 10.17
N ALA A 65 10.53 11.21 9.49
CA ALA A 65 10.37 10.05 8.62
C ALA A 65 9.85 8.82 9.36
N ASN A 66 10.35 8.54 10.56
CA ASN A 66 9.90 7.40 11.37
C ASN A 66 8.43 7.56 11.77
N TRP A 67 8.00 8.74 12.21
CA TRP A 67 6.61 9.01 12.53
C TRP A 67 5.68 8.88 11.33
N VAL A 68 6.06 9.40 10.17
CA VAL A 68 5.30 9.25 8.92
C VAL A 68 5.14 7.78 8.56
N THR A 69 6.23 7.01 8.62
CA THR A 69 6.20 5.57 8.30
C THR A 69 5.32 4.81 9.28
N ALA A 70 5.49 5.04 10.58
CA ALA A 70 4.69 4.38 11.61
C ALA A 70 3.20 4.74 11.49
N ALA A 71 2.87 6.03 11.35
CA ALA A 71 1.49 6.49 11.21
C ALA A 71 0.82 5.92 9.95
N THR A 72 1.53 5.88 8.83
CA THR A 72 0.99 5.33 7.56
C THR A 72 0.74 3.82 7.71
N SER A 73 1.73 3.07 8.18
CA SER A 73 1.61 1.61 8.32
C SER A 73 0.53 1.20 9.32
N LEU A 74 0.47 1.87 10.48
CA LEU A 74 -0.57 1.61 11.48
C LEU A 74 -1.94 2.07 10.99
N GLY A 75 -2.03 3.22 10.34
CA GLY A 75 -3.30 3.78 9.88
C GLY A 75 -4.01 2.89 8.87
N PHE A 76 -3.28 2.31 7.92
CA PHE A 76 -3.86 1.38 6.94
C PHE A 76 -4.41 0.08 7.57
N GLY A 77 -3.80 -0.39 8.64
CA GLY A 77 -4.20 -1.64 9.29
C GLY A 77 -5.19 -1.47 10.44
N LEU A 78 -5.06 -0.42 11.26
CA LEU A 78 -5.88 -0.23 12.45
C LEU A 78 -7.36 -0.01 12.14
N GLY A 79 -7.68 0.75 11.08
CA GLY A 79 -9.07 0.99 10.69
C GLY A 79 -9.86 -0.31 10.47
N PRO A 80 -9.42 -1.18 9.55
CA PRO A 80 -10.04 -2.48 9.35
C PRO A 80 -10.06 -3.37 10.58
N ALA A 81 -8.98 -3.38 11.39
CA ALA A 81 -8.91 -4.19 12.60
C ALA A 81 -9.93 -3.73 13.67
N VAL A 82 -10.04 -2.42 13.89
CA VAL A 82 -11.05 -1.85 14.80
C VAL A 82 -12.46 -2.17 14.29
N THR A 83 -12.70 -2.11 12.98
CA THR A 83 -13.99 -2.50 12.40
C THR A 83 -14.28 -3.98 12.67
N SER A 84 -13.30 -4.87 12.50
CA SER A 84 -13.44 -6.28 12.82
C SER A 84 -13.80 -6.52 14.30
N LEU A 85 -13.19 -5.78 15.23
CA LEU A 85 -13.54 -5.90 16.66
C LEU A 85 -15.02 -5.59 16.94
N PHE A 86 -15.59 -4.60 16.27
CA PHE A 86 -17.02 -4.29 16.41
C PHE A 86 -17.89 -5.33 15.72
N LEU A 87 -17.50 -5.82 14.55
CA LEU A 87 -18.26 -6.84 13.82
C LEU A 87 -18.31 -8.18 14.55
N LEU A 88 -17.26 -8.55 15.30
CA LEU A 88 -17.24 -9.72 16.16
C LEU A 88 -18.21 -9.63 17.35
N GLN A 89 -18.58 -8.41 17.77
CA GLN A 89 -19.57 -8.23 18.84
C GLN A 89 -21.00 -8.20 18.31
N ALA A 90 -21.20 -7.56 17.15
CA ALA A 90 -22.50 -7.49 16.49
C ALA A 90 -22.30 -7.26 15.00
N SER A 91 -22.81 -8.16 14.17
CA SER A 91 -22.81 -7.97 12.72
C SER A 91 -23.70 -6.79 12.34
N SER A 92 -23.13 -5.77 11.70
CA SER A 92 -23.84 -4.56 11.28
C SER A 92 -23.26 -4.05 9.95
N LEU A 93 -24.13 -3.53 9.09
CA LEU A 93 -23.72 -2.85 7.86
C LEU A 93 -22.99 -1.52 8.14
N THR A 94 -23.31 -0.89 9.27
CA THR A 94 -22.71 0.36 9.73
C THR A 94 -22.18 0.19 11.16
N PRO A 95 -21.07 -0.53 11.34
CA PRO A 95 -20.50 -0.77 12.66
C PRO A 95 -20.08 0.54 13.35
N PRO A 96 -19.97 0.55 14.69
CA PRO A 96 -19.57 1.73 15.47
C PRO A 96 -18.19 2.30 15.11
N SER A 97 -17.39 1.60 14.33
CA SER A 97 -16.13 2.12 13.79
C SER A 97 -16.31 3.34 12.88
N PHE A 98 -17.46 3.47 12.18
CA PHE A 98 -17.74 4.64 11.34
C PHE A 98 -17.90 5.94 12.15
N PRO A 99 -18.79 6.04 13.14
CA PRO A 99 -18.86 7.24 13.98
C PRO A 99 -17.58 7.49 14.77
N LEU A 100 -16.87 6.44 15.22
CA LEU A 100 -15.56 6.57 15.85
C LEU A 100 -14.54 7.21 14.89
N TYR A 101 -14.53 6.79 13.63
CA TYR A 101 -13.69 7.39 12.59
C TYR A 101 -14.07 8.86 12.33
N LEU A 102 -15.36 9.18 12.25
CA LEU A 102 -15.82 10.56 12.08
C LEU A 102 -15.33 11.46 13.23
N LEU A 103 -15.45 10.98 14.46
CA LEU A 103 -14.94 11.69 15.63
C LEU A 103 -13.44 11.91 15.57
N ALA A 104 -12.68 10.86 15.23
CA ALA A 104 -11.21 10.94 15.08
C ALA A 104 -10.80 11.89 13.96
N ALA A 105 -11.48 11.85 12.81
CA ALA A 105 -11.20 12.75 11.68
C ALA A 105 -11.58 14.22 12.00
N ALA A 106 -12.68 14.45 12.72
CA ALA A 106 -13.07 15.78 13.18
C ALA A 106 -12.07 16.34 14.21
N LEU A 107 -11.62 15.50 15.15
CA LEU A 107 -10.56 15.88 16.10
C LEU A 107 -9.25 16.19 15.37
N ALA A 108 -8.85 15.36 14.42
CA ALA A 108 -7.67 15.61 13.59
C ALA A 108 -7.79 16.93 12.82
N PHE A 109 -8.99 17.24 12.28
CA PHE A 109 -9.26 18.50 11.61
C PHE A 109 -9.04 19.70 12.55
N VAL A 110 -9.59 19.67 13.76
CA VAL A 110 -9.43 20.75 14.76
C VAL A 110 -7.97 20.89 15.15
N LEU A 111 -7.26 19.78 15.41
CA LEU A 111 -5.85 19.80 15.77
C LEU A 111 -4.99 20.41 14.64
N VAL A 112 -5.19 19.97 13.40
CA VAL A 112 -4.45 20.51 12.24
C VAL A 112 -4.81 21.98 12.01
N ALA A 113 -6.07 22.39 12.20
CA ALA A 113 -6.49 23.78 12.09
C ALA A 113 -5.80 24.68 13.12
N GLY A 114 -5.48 24.16 14.31
CA GLY A 114 -4.71 24.87 15.36
C GLY A 114 -3.21 24.95 15.13
N LEU A 115 -2.63 24.11 14.23
CA LEU A 115 -1.20 24.12 13.95
C LEU A 115 -0.77 25.37 13.16
N ARG A 116 0.50 25.78 13.30
CA ARG A 116 1.05 26.89 12.54
C ARG A 116 1.30 26.48 11.08
N ASP A 117 1.10 27.43 10.16
CA ASP A 117 1.38 27.28 8.72
C ASP A 117 2.59 28.19 8.37
N ASP A 118 3.71 27.92 9.01
CA ASP A 118 4.93 28.73 8.87
C ASP A 118 5.78 28.30 7.66
N ALA A 119 5.30 27.32 6.86
CA ALA A 119 6.03 26.85 5.69
C ALA A 119 6.13 27.95 4.63
N PRO A 120 7.34 28.25 4.11
CA PRO A 120 7.50 29.19 3.02
C PRO A 120 6.63 28.75 1.85
N ARG A 121 5.73 29.63 1.41
CA ARG A 121 4.87 29.42 0.26
C ARG A 121 5.76 29.27 -0.97
N SER A 122 6.18 28.06 -1.27
CA SER A 122 6.94 27.73 -2.47
C SER A 122 6.07 28.05 -3.68
N CYS A 123 6.29 29.19 -4.28
CA CYS A 123 5.44 29.77 -5.31
C CYS A 123 5.42 29.02 -6.66
N ARG A 124 6.19 27.95 -6.87
CA ARG A 124 6.32 27.34 -8.21
C ARG A 124 6.67 25.84 -8.23
N ALA A 125 6.16 25.04 -7.32
CA ALA A 125 6.19 23.59 -7.57
C ALA A 125 5.15 23.27 -8.65
N PRO A 126 5.49 22.61 -9.78
CA PRO A 126 4.50 22.24 -10.79
C PRO A 126 3.45 21.35 -10.15
N LEU A 127 2.18 21.70 -10.36
CA LEU A 127 1.01 20.98 -9.81
C LEU A 127 0.91 19.53 -10.29
N ALA A 128 1.50 19.22 -11.45
CA ALA A 128 1.57 17.88 -12.01
C ALA A 128 3.03 17.53 -12.32
N ARG A 129 3.57 16.56 -11.63
CA ARG A 129 4.84 15.94 -12.01
C ARG A 129 4.53 14.68 -12.79
N LEU A 130 4.80 14.69 -14.09
CA LEU A 130 4.67 13.51 -14.93
C LEU A 130 5.58 12.39 -14.39
N PRO A 131 5.07 11.16 -14.34
CA PRO A 131 5.86 10.01 -13.93
C PRO A 131 7.02 9.81 -14.91
N PHE A 132 8.18 9.48 -14.38
CA PHE A 132 9.38 9.18 -15.15
C PHE A 132 9.87 7.78 -14.81
N PHE A 133 10.24 7.03 -15.81
CA PHE A 133 10.77 5.67 -15.66
C PHE A 133 12.24 5.66 -16.10
N PRO A 134 13.21 5.77 -15.16
CA PRO A 134 14.62 5.65 -15.48
C PRO A 134 14.94 4.33 -16.19
N ALA A 135 15.95 4.31 -17.05
CA ALA A 135 16.38 3.09 -17.71
C ALA A 135 16.73 2.01 -16.68
N GLY A 136 16.13 0.84 -16.79
CA GLY A 136 16.30 -0.26 -15.83
C GLY A 136 15.40 -0.21 -14.59
N SER A 137 14.59 0.83 -14.39
CA SER A 137 13.68 0.94 -13.24
C SER A 137 12.41 0.09 -13.37
N LEU A 138 11.99 -0.22 -14.58
CA LEU A 138 10.74 -0.94 -14.86
C LEU A 138 10.65 -2.29 -14.15
N ILE A 139 11.79 -2.97 -13.95
CA ILE A 139 11.80 -4.27 -13.26
C ILE A 139 11.39 -4.14 -11.78
N PHE A 140 11.80 -3.05 -11.13
CA PHE A 140 11.37 -2.73 -9.76
C PHE A 140 9.91 -2.26 -9.74
N GLY A 141 9.45 -1.61 -10.82
CA GLY A 141 8.05 -1.28 -11.04
C GLY A 141 7.18 -2.54 -11.15
N TRP A 142 7.63 -3.56 -11.89
CA TRP A 142 6.94 -4.86 -11.94
C TRP A 142 6.93 -5.58 -10.60
N ALA A 143 8.03 -5.56 -9.86
CA ALA A 143 8.10 -6.16 -8.54
C ALA A 143 7.08 -5.54 -7.58
N ILE A 144 6.97 -4.21 -7.53
CA ILE A 144 5.99 -3.53 -6.67
C ILE A 144 4.55 -3.74 -7.15
N LEU A 145 4.31 -3.83 -8.46
CA LEU A 145 3.00 -4.14 -9.04
C LEU A 145 2.51 -5.51 -8.54
N LEU A 146 3.34 -6.54 -8.58
CA LEU A 146 3.00 -7.88 -8.08
C LEU A 146 2.74 -7.88 -6.57
N ALA A 147 3.59 -7.17 -5.81
CA ALA A 147 3.45 -7.04 -4.37
C ALA A 147 2.13 -6.35 -3.98
N TRP A 148 1.83 -5.22 -4.57
CA TRP A 148 0.61 -4.47 -4.26
C TRP A 148 -0.65 -5.13 -4.81
N GLY A 149 -0.54 -5.96 -5.86
CA GLY A 149 -1.62 -6.83 -6.29
C GLY A 149 -2.06 -7.81 -5.20
N THR A 150 -1.09 -8.42 -4.52
CA THR A 150 -1.37 -9.30 -3.37
C THR A 150 -2.02 -8.55 -2.21
N VAL A 151 -1.53 -7.33 -1.89
CA VAL A 151 -2.15 -6.47 -0.85
C VAL A 151 -3.58 -6.10 -1.23
N GLY A 152 -3.81 -5.72 -2.49
CA GLY A 152 -5.14 -5.38 -2.99
C GLY A 152 -6.14 -6.53 -2.85
N LEU A 153 -5.72 -7.75 -3.14
CA LEU A 153 -6.55 -8.94 -2.98
C LEU A 153 -6.90 -9.23 -1.51
N VAL A 154 -5.94 -9.06 -0.61
CA VAL A 154 -6.21 -9.21 0.84
C VAL A 154 -7.26 -8.19 1.31
N ILE A 155 -7.22 -6.97 0.80
CA ILE A 155 -8.18 -5.95 1.22
C ILE A 155 -9.55 -6.14 0.57
N ALA A 156 -9.60 -6.49 -0.72
CA ALA A 156 -10.84 -6.46 -1.50
C ALA A 156 -11.54 -7.83 -1.64
N ILE A 157 -10.77 -8.90 -1.80
CA ILE A 157 -11.32 -10.24 -2.13
C ILE A 157 -11.36 -11.17 -0.92
N LEU A 158 -10.38 -11.07 -0.01
CA LEU A 158 -10.28 -11.97 1.14
C LEU A 158 -11.54 -11.98 2.03
N PRO A 159 -12.19 -10.83 2.35
CA PRO A 159 -13.39 -10.84 3.18
C PRO A 159 -14.52 -11.71 2.60
N SER A 160 -14.76 -11.64 1.28
CA SER A 160 -15.78 -12.43 0.61
C SER A 160 -15.39 -13.92 0.51
N ALA A 161 -14.12 -14.25 0.37
CA ALA A 161 -13.63 -15.62 0.41
C ALA A 161 -13.83 -16.27 1.78
N LEU A 162 -13.57 -15.52 2.85
CA LEU A 162 -13.75 -15.97 4.24
C LEU A 162 -15.22 -16.07 4.67
N GLN A 163 -16.13 -15.37 3.99
CA GLN A 163 -17.55 -15.36 4.32
C GLN A 163 -18.17 -16.75 4.29
N ARG A 164 -17.72 -17.64 3.38
CA ARG A 164 -18.18 -19.02 3.28
C ARG A 164 -17.94 -19.87 4.52
N HIS A 165 -16.96 -19.44 5.34
CA HIS A 165 -16.57 -20.11 6.58
C HIS A 165 -17.00 -19.34 7.83
N GLY A 166 -17.80 -18.26 7.68
CA GLY A 166 -18.20 -17.39 8.81
C GLY A 166 -17.05 -16.59 9.41
N LEU A 167 -15.98 -16.36 8.62
CA LEU A 167 -14.75 -15.69 9.09
C LEU A 167 -14.55 -14.31 8.46
N SER A 168 -15.56 -13.77 7.77
CA SER A 168 -15.46 -12.45 7.13
C SER A 168 -15.14 -11.32 8.11
N GLU A 169 -15.67 -11.41 9.33
CA GLU A 169 -15.49 -10.44 10.42
C GLU A 169 -14.03 -10.38 10.91
N TRP A 170 -13.26 -11.43 10.70
CA TRP A 170 -11.83 -11.51 11.04
C TRP A 170 -10.91 -10.89 9.99
N SER A 171 -11.43 -10.56 8.81
CA SER A 171 -10.63 -10.09 7.68
C SER A 171 -9.83 -8.82 7.97
N GLY A 172 -10.32 -7.91 8.82
CA GLY A 172 -9.60 -6.70 9.20
C GLY A 172 -8.29 -6.97 9.95
N PHE A 173 -8.18 -8.07 10.69
CA PHE A 173 -6.91 -8.47 11.31
C PHE A 173 -5.90 -8.96 10.27
N ALA A 174 -6.36 -9.63 9.21
CA ALA A 174 -5.50 -9.99 8.09
C ALA A 174 -5.00 -8.74 7.35
N VAL A 175 -5.85 -7.72 7.17
CA VAL A 175 -5.46 -6.42 6.60
C VAL A 175 -4.45 -5.71 7.51
N LEU A 176 -4.66 -5.70 8.84
CA LEU A 176 -3.70 -5.17 9.80
C LEU A 176 -2.35 -5.87 9.67
N ALA A 177 -2.34 -7.20 9.66
CA ALA A 177 -1.12 -7.97 9.51
C ALA A 177 -0.39 -7.64 8.19
N THR A 178 -1.13 -7.61 7.07
CA THR A 178 -0.57 -7.32 5.75
C THR A 178 -0.02 -5.90 5.61
N CYS A 179 -0.71 -4.89 6.15
CA CYS A 179 -0.30 -3.50 5.98
C CYS A 179 0.72 -3.02 7.02
N SER A 180 0.72 -3.60 8.24
CA SER A 180 1.49 -3.05 9.35
C SER A 180 2.73 -3.86 9.74
N CYS A 181 2.70 -5.19 9.65
CA CYS A 181 3.82 -6.02 10.09
C CYS A 181 5.10 -5.84 9.26
N GLY A 182 5.00 -5.34 8.02
CA GLY A 182 6.15 -5.11 7.14
C GLY A 182 7.19 -4.15 7.73
N VAL A 183 6.78 -3.22 8.58
CA VAL A 183 7.69 -2.29 9.28
C VAL A 183 8.72 -3.04 10.13
N LEU A 184 8.34 -4.17 10.72
CA LEU A 184 9.23 -4.99 11.55
C LEU A 184 10.41 -5.57 10.75
N PHE A 185 10.25 -5.76 9.44
CA PHE A 185 11.25 -6.32 8.54
C PHE A 185 12.10 -5.24 7.83
N GLN A 186 11.69 -3.97 7.90
CA GLN A 186 12.43 -2.88 7.27
C GLN A 186 13.87 -2.71 7.76
N PRO A 187 14.20 -2.87 9.05
CA PRO A 187 15.59 -2.79 9.49
C PRO A 187 16.49 -3.81 8.78
N LEU A 188 16.00 -5.05 8.61
CA LEU A 188 16.72 -6.09 7.89
C LEU A 188 16.86 -5.76 6.40
N ALA A 189 15.79 -5.29 5.77
CA ALA A 189 15.80 -4.92 4.35
C ALA A 189 16.77 -3.77 4.06
N ARG A 190 16.97 -2.85 4.99
CA ARG A 190 17.93 -1.72 4.85
C ARG A 190 19.39 -2.15 4.90
N LEU A 191 19.70 -3.31 5.44
CA LEU A 191 21.06 -3.86 5.46
C LEU A 191 21.45 -4.54 4.13
N LEU A 192 20.48 -4.76 3.25
CA LEU A 192 20.67 -5.49 2.01
C LEU A 192 20.77 -4.55 0.80
N PRO A 193 21.58 -4.89 -0.20
CA PRO A 193 21.53 -4.23 -1.50
C PRO A 193 20.12 -4.27 -2.09
N SER A 194 19.69 -3.20 -2.75
CA SER A 194 18.32 -3.03 -3.28
C SER A 194 17.83 -4.22 -4.12
N ARG A 195 18.71 -4.79 -4.95
CA ARG A 195 18.39 -5.95 -5.80
C ARG A 195 18.19 -7.22 -4.98
N ILE A 196 19.03 -7.45 -3.97
CA ILE A 196 18.93 -8.62 -3.09
C ILE A 196 17.66 -8.52 -2.26
N SER A 197 17.39 -7.35 -1.67
CA SER A 197 16.15 -7.09 -0.94
C SER A 197 14.93 -7.38 -1.81
N THR A 198 14.85 -6.83 -3.02
CA THR A 198 13.73 -7.07 -3.93
C THR A 198 13.58 -8.56 -4.30
N ARG A 199 14.68 -9.30 -4.52
CA ARG A 199 14.64 -10.75 -4.81
C ARG A 199 14.08 -11.55 -3.64
N ILE A 200 14.54 -11.27 -2.42
CA ILE A 200 14.04 -11.96 -1.21
C ILE A 200 12.53 -11.75 -1.09
N GLY A 201 12.06 -10.52 -1.23
CA GLY A 201 10.64 -10.23 -1.19
C GLY A 201 9.85 -10.97 -2.30
N LEU A 202 10.37 -11.02 -3.53
CA LEU A 202 9.75 -11.75 -4.63
C LEU A 202 9.69 -13.27 -4.38
N LEU A 203 10.69 -13.86 -3.73
CA LEU A 203 10.67 -15.28 -3.37
C LEU A 203 9.66 -15.59 -2.26
N ILE A 204 9.51 -14.70 -1.29
CA ILE A 204 8.54 -14.85 -0.20
C ILE A 204 7.11 -14.70 -0.70
N LEU A 205 6.86 -13.84 -1.69
CA LEU A 205 5.53 -13.41 -2.11
C LEU A 205 4.60 -14.55 -2.56
N PRO A 206 5.02 -15.53 -3.43
CA PRO A 206 4.17 -16.65 -3.81
C PRO A 206 3.82 -17.56 -2.65
N VAL A 207 4.78 -17.79 -1.73
CA VAL A 207 4.56 -18.60 -0.52
C VAL A 207 3.54 -17.93 0.39
N ALA A 208 3.71 -16.63 0.63
CA ALA A 208 2.80 -15.83 1.43
C ALA A 208 1.37 -15.86 0.85
N TYR A 209 1.25 -15.64 -0.47
CA TYR A 209 -0.03 -15.69 -1.15
C TYR A 209 -0.67 -17.09 -1.08
N SER A 210 0.12 -18.14 -1.29
CA SER A 210 -0.39 -19.52 -1.21
C SER A 210 -0.96 -19.85 0.16
N LEU A 211 -0.32 -19.39 1.25
CA LEU A 211 -0.84 -19.54 2.60
C LEU A 211 -2.15 -18.77 2.81
N ILE A 212 -2.24 -17.54 2.30
CA ILE A 212 -3.48 -16.75 2.38
C ILE A 212 -4.61 -17.44 1.62
N ALA A 213 -4.36 -17.85 0.37
CA ALA A 213 -5.36 -18.48 -0.47
C ALA A 213 -5.81 -19.84 0.10
N TRP A 214 -4.87 -20.66 0.52
CA TRP A 214 -5.16 -21.94 1.17
C TRP A 214 -6.00 -21.75 2.45
N GLY A 215 -5.56 -20.83 3.32
CA GLY A 215 -6.26 -20.53 4.59
C GLY A 215 -7.68 -20.01 4.33
N ALA A 216 -7.86 -19.13 3.33
CA ALA A 216 -9.17 -18.60 2.95
C ALA A 216 -10.11 -19.67 2.38
N LEU A 217 -9.59 -20.58 1.54
CA LEU A 217 -10.39 -21.65 0.92
C LEU A 217 -10.79 -22.76 1.89
N HIS A 218 -9.99 -23.00 2.93
CA HIS A 218 -10.22 -24.06 3.93
C HIS A 218 -10.72 -23.56 5.29
N GLY A 219 -10.97 -22.26 5.45
CA GLY A 219 -11.42 -21.68 6.71
C GLY A 219 -10.34 -21.70 7.81
N GLN A 220 -9.06 -21.77 7.43
CA GLN A 220 -7.93 -21.80 8.36
C GLN A 220 -7.36 -20.39 8.56
N PHE A 221 -7.96 -19.63 9.48
CA PHE A 221 -7.59 -18.23 9.69
C PHE A 221 -6.13 -18.04 10.16
N ALA A 222 -5.58 -19.00 10.91
CA ALA A 222 -4.16 -18.98 11.29
C ALA A 222 -3.23 -19.00 10.05
N GLY A 223 -3.58 -19.78 9.02
CA GLY A 223 -2.87 -19.77 7.72
C GLY A 223 -2.98 -18.42 7.01
N VAL A 224 -4.16 -17.80 7.03
CA VAL A 224 -4.37 -16.45 6.49
C VAL A 224 -3.48 -15.43 7.22
N LEU A 225 -3.44 -15.44 8.55
CA LEU A 225 -2.59 -14.52 9.33
C LEU A 225 -1.10 -14.75 9.08
N ALA A 226 -0.64 -15.99 9.08
CA ALA A 226 0.75 -16.30 8.77
C ALA A 226 1.14 -15.81 7.38
N GLY A 227 0.31 -16.11 6.38
CA GLY A 227 0.49 -15.60 5.01
C GLY A 227 0.45 -14.07 4.93
N ALA A 228 -0.43 -13.41 5.68
CA ALA A 228 -0.54 -11.96 5.74
C ALA A 228 0.73 -11.29 6.31
N VAL A 229 1.31 -11.84 7.37
CA VAL A 229 2.60 -11.37 7.94
C VAL A 229 3.74 -11.56 6.93
N LEU A 230 3.81 -12.74 6.28
CA LEU A 230 4.80 -12.99 5.23
C LEU A 230 4.61 -12.07 4.02
N ALA A 231 3.38 -11.85 3.56
CA ALA A 231 3.08 -10.91 2.49
C ALA A 231 3.50 -9.48 2.87
N SER A 232 3.25 -9.07 4.12
CA SER A 232 3.68 -7.78 4.64
C SER A 232 5.20 -7.60 4.59
N SER A 233 5.94 -8.64 5.03
CA SER A 233 7.41 -8.63 4.98
C SER A 233 7.90 -8.50 3.53
N ALA A 234 7.32 -9.28 2.60
CA ALA A 234 7.65 -9.24 1.18
C ALA A 234 7.36 -7.87 0.56
N CYS A 235 6.11 -7.38 0.74
CA CYS A 235 5.62 -6.18 0.07
C CYS A 235 6.22 -4.91 0.65
N TYR A 236 6.04 -4.68 1.95
CA TYR A 236 6.44 -3.42 2.61
C TYR A 236 7.85 -3.47 3.21
N GLY A 237 8.31 -4.66 3.59
CA GLY A 237 9.67 -4.85 4.11
C GLY A 237 10.70 -4.81 2.99
N PHE A 238 10.65 -5.76 2.07
CA PHE A 238 11.73 -6.03 1.11
C PHE A 238 11.51 -5.36 -0.25
N ILE A 239 10.37 -5.60 -0.92
CA ILE A 239 10.15 -5.12 -2.31
C ILE A 239 10.01 -3.61 -2.35
N TYR A 240 9.22 -3.03 -1.45
CA TYR A 240 9.00 -1.59 -1.41
C TYR A 240 10.30 -0.82 -1.16
N LEU A 241 11.04 -1.16 -0.09
CA LEU A 241 12.27 -0.46 0.23
C LEU A 241 13.37 -0.71 -0.81
N GLY A 242 13.57 -1.96 -1.21
CA GLY A 242 14.56 -2.31 -2.22
C GLY A 242 14.26 -1.68 -3.56
N GLY A 243 13.01 -1.78 -4.03
CA GLY A 243 12.57 -1.22 -5.30
C GLY A 243 12.63 0.30 -5.34
N LEU A 244 12.08 0.97 -4.31
CA LEU A 244 12.09 2.43 -4.23
C LEU A 244 13.52 2.98 -4.17
N SER A 245 14.40 2.38 -3.35
CA SER A 245 15.81 2.79 -3.24
C SER A 245 16.52 2.66 -4.58
N ALA A 246 16.32 1.56 -5.32
CA ALA A 246 16.89 1.35 -6.64
C ALA A 246 16.39 2.39 -7.66
N VAL A 247 15.08 2.66 -7.67
CA VAL A 247 14.47 3.64 -8.60
C VAL A 247 14.96 5.05 -8.32
N LEU A 248 15.10 5.43 -7.04
CA LEU A 248 15.64 6.74 -6.65
C LEU A 248 17.12 6.91 -7.00
N ALA A 249 17.92 5.84 -6.91
CA ALA A 249 19.31 5.84 -7.31
C ALA A 249 19.44 5.98 -8.83
N LEU A 250 18.61 5.27 -9.62
CA LEU A 250 18.59 5.38 -11.08
C LEU A 250 18.03 6.71 -11.59
N GLY A 251 17.21 7.40 -10.79
CA GLY A 251 16.54 8.65 -11.15
C GLY A 251 17.34 9.92 -10.85
N GLU A 252 18.52 9.83 -10.27
CA GLU A 252 19.46 10.92 -9.84
C GLU A 252 18.86 12.34 -9.77
N GLU A 253 18.84 13.07 -10.89
CA GLU A 253 18.33 14.45 -10.97
C GLU A 253 16.79 14.55 -10.91
N ARG A 254 16.07 13.46 -11.24
CA ARG A 254 14.61 13.43 -11.37
C ARG A 254 13.94 12.49 -10.36
N ARG A 255 14.51 12.35 -9.15
CA ARG A 255 14.09 11.41 -8.10
C ARG A 255 12.58 11.48 -7.79
N ALA A 256 12.02 12.68 -7.71
CA ALA A 256 10.60 12.86 -7.43
C ALA A 256 9.69 12.36 -8.57
N ALA A 257 10.11 12.51 -9.83
CA ALA A 257 9.38 11.99 -10.98
C ALA A 257 9.57 10.47 -11.11
N ALA A 258 10.75 9.95 -10.77
CA ALA A 258 11.03 8.52 -10.75
C ALA A 258 10.23 7.79 -9.66
N SER A 259 10.13 8.36 -8.46
CA SER A 259 9.25 7.80 -7.41
C SER A 259 7.78 7.83 -7.83
N ALA A 260 7.33 8.87 -8.52
CA ALA A 260 5.95 8.93 -9.05
C ALA A 260 5.69 7.80 -10.05
N GLY A 261 6.66 7.46 -10.92
CA GLY A 261 6.57 6.30 -11.82
C GLY A 261 6.48 4.98 -11.05
N PHE A 262 7.30 4.81 -10.01
CA PHE A 262 7.27 3.62 -9.16
C PHE A 262 5.91 3.44 -8.47
N PHE A 263 5.37 4.51 -7.87
CA PHE A 263 4.04 4.47 -7.24
C PHE A 263 2.90 4.27 -8.24
N LEU A 264 3.04 4.79 -9.47
CA LEU A 264 2.06 4.53 -10.53
C LEU A 264 1.96 3.02 -10.80
N MET A 265 3.10 2.32 -10.92
CA MET A 265 3.12 0.85 -11.07
C MET A 265 2.51 0.14 -9.85
N ALA A 266 2.78 0.63 -8.64
CA ALA A 266 2.18 0.11 -7.42
C ALA A 266 0.65 0.23 -7.45
N TYR A 267 0.11 1.39 -7.81
CA TYR A 267 -1.34 1.60 -7.91
C TYR A 267 -1.98 0.76 -9.02
N PHE A 268 -1.32 0.60 -10.16
CA PHE A 268 -1.79 -0.35 -11.18
C PHE A 268 -1.85 -1.78 -10.64
N GLY A 269 -0.84 -2.19 -9.90
CA GLY A 269 -0.82 -3.48 -9.22
C GLY A 269 -1.97 -3.63 -8.23
N PHE A 270 -2.31 -2.58 -7.50
CA PHE A 270 -3.42 -2.60 -6.55
C PHE A 270 -4.80 -2.68 -7.23
N ILE A 271 -4.97 -2.03 -8.39
CA ILE A 271 -6.28 -1.89 -9.06
C ILE A 271 -6.56 -3.05 -10.00
N LEU A 272 -5.66 -3.32 -10.98
CA LEU A 272 -5.93 -4.25 -12.07
C LEU A 272 -6.16 -5.70 -11.60
N PRO A 273 -5.29 -6.29 -10.74
CA PRO A 273 -5.51 -7.65 -10.26
C PRO A 273 -6.81 -7.80 -9.46
N VAL A 274 -7.19 -6.80 -8.68
CA VAL A 274 -8.43 -6.81 -7.89
C VAL A 274 -9.65 -6.85 -8.80
N ILE A 275 -9.68 -5.99 -9.83
CA ILE A 275 -10.80 -5.96 -10.79
C ILE A 275 -10.88 -7.28 -11.53
N VAL A 276 -9.76 -7.77 -12.08
CA VAL A 276 -9.73 -9.04 -12.83
C VAL A 276 -10.15 -10.21 -11.94
N THR A 277 -9.60 -10.29 -10.72
CA THR A 277 -9.94 -11.37 -9.78
C THR A 277 -11.40 -11.25 -9.33
N GLY A 278 -11.94 -10.04 -9.15
CA GLY A 278 -13.36 -9.83 -8.84
C GLY A 278 -14.27 -10.39 -9.94
N VAL A 279 -13.98 -10.10 -11.21
CA VAL A 279 -14.71 -10.67 -12.36
C VAL A 279 -14.58 -12.19 -12.39
N LEU A 280 -13.39 -12.74 -12.12
CA LEU A 280 -13.20 -14.20 -12.05
C LEU A 280 -14.00 -14.84 -10.92
N VAL A 281 -14.13 -14.14 -9.77
CA VAL A 281 -14.97 -14.61 -8.65
C VAL A 281 -16.43 -14.67 -9.05
N ASP A 282 -16.92 -13.66 -9.75
CA ASP A 282 -18.32 -13.62 -10.21
C ASP A 282 -18.63 -14.69 -11.26
N LEU A 283 -17.67 -14.99 -12.16
CA LEU A 283 -17.86 -15.96 -13.23
C LEU A 283 -17.62 -17.42 -12.78
N TRP A 284 -16.57 -17.67 -11.99
CA TRP A 284 -16.10 -19.04 -11.69
C TRP A 284 -15.91 -19.32 -10.19
N GLY A 285 -16.21 -18.35 -9.34
CA GLY A 285 -16.11 -18.48 -7.89
C GLY A 285 -14.69 -18.26 -7.36
N HIS A 286 -14.60 -18.16 -6.02
CA HIS A 286 -13.36 -17.78 -5.31
C HIS A 286 -12.22 -18.76 -5.55
N GLN A 287 -12.48 -20.07 -5.59
CA GLN A 287 -11.43 -21.08 -5.73
C GLN A 287 -10.66 -20.90 -7.05
N VAL A 288 -11.38 -20.83 -8.17
CA VAL A 288 -10.76 -20.65 -9.49
C VAL A 288 -10.04 -19.31 -9.58
N ALA A 289 -10.69 -18.23 -9.13
CA ALA A 289 -10.13 -16.89 -9.17
C ALA A 289 -8.81 -16.78 -8.38
N LEU A 290 -8.75 -17.33 -7.17
CA LEU A 290 -7.53 -17.31 -6.34
C LEU A 290 -6.42 -18.19 -6.94
N ILE A 291 -6.75 -19.36 -7.53
CA ILE A 291 -5.76 -20.19 -8.21
C ILE A 291 -5.18 -19.48 -9.44
N VAL A 292 -6.05 -18.91 -10.29
CA VAL A 292 -5.62 -18.19 -11.51
C VAL A 292 -4.71 -17.02 -11.16
N TYR A 293 -5.08 -16.23 -10.15
CA TYR A 293 -4.19 -15.14 -9.68
C TYR A 293 -2.88 -15.69 -9.12
N GLY A 294 -2.90 -16.76 -8.33
CA GLY A 294 -1.68 -17.38 -7.78
C GLY A 294 -0.73 -17.87 -8.88
N MET A 295 -1.25 -18.45 -9.95
CA MET A 295 -0.46 -18.84 -11.13
C MET A 295 0.15 -17.61 -11.82
N ALA A 296 -0.67 -16.58 -12.08
CA ALA A 296 -0.21 -15.34 -12.69
C ALA A 296 0.86 -14.63 -11.84
N LEU A 297 0.66 -14.57 -10.52
CA LEU A 297 1.63 -14.04 -9.57
C LEU A 297 2.95 -14.79 -9.63
N THR A 298 2.91 -16.14 -9.60
CA THR A 298 4.10 -16.98 -9.62
C THR A 298 4.89 -16.82 -10.93
N ILE A 299 4.19 -16.81 -12.07
CA ILE A 299 4.81 -16.56 -13.37
C ILE A 299 5.43 -15.16 -13.41
N GLY A 300 4.71 -14.15 -12.94
CA GLY A 300 5.22 -12.76 -12.86
C GLY A 300 6.45 -12.64 -11.96
N VAL A 301 6.47 -13.34 -10.83
CA VAL A 301 7.63 -13.37 -9.92
C VAL A 301 8.83 -14.04 -10.60
N LEU A 302 8.64 -15.21 -11.21
CA LEU A 302 9.73 -15.95 -11.87
C LEU A 302 10.33 -15.13 -13.00
N THR A 303 9.51 -14.53 -13.87
CA THR A 303 9.99 -13.67 -14.97
C THR A 303 10.75 -12.47 -14.43
N THR A 304 10.27 -11.82 -13.36
CA THR A 304 10.95 -10.68 -12.75
C THR A 304 12.29 -11.08 -12.15
N ILE A 305 12.40 -12.22 -11.48
CA ILE A 305 13.65 -12.73 -10.90
C ILE A 305 14.68 -13.02 -12.01
N VAL A 306 14.28 -13.67 -13.10
CA VAL A 306 15.17 -13.96 -14.24
C VAL A 306 15.75 -12.68 -14.83
N HIS A 307 14.92 -11.64 -15.02
CA HIS A 307 15.38 -10.35 -15.53
C HIS A 307 16.26 -9.59 -14.53
N LEU A 308 16.05 -9.74 -13.24
CA LEU A 308 16.94 -9.20 -12.21
C LEU A 308 18.33 -9.86 -12.23
N HIS A 309 18.42 -11.12 -12.59
CA HIS A 309 19.70 -11.83 -12.77
C HIS A 309 20.45 -11.37 -14.02
N GLY A 310 19.80 -11.36 -15.17
CA GLY A 310 20.43 -11.06 -16.46
C GLY A 310 21.08 -9.68 -16.56
N LYS A 311 20.50 -8.66 -15.89
CA LYS A 311 21.08 -7.32 -15.84
C LYS A 311 22.26 -7.15 -14.88
N SER A 312 22.51 -8.07 -13.97
CA SER A 312 23.66 -8.05 -13.08
C SER A 312 24.95 -8.46 -13.83
N ILE A 313 24.85 -9.44 -14.71
CA ILE A 313 25.97 -9.93 -15.53
C ILE A 313 26.45 -8.83 -16.49
N THR A 314 25.54 -8.11 -17.14
CA THR A 314 25.89 -7.03 -18.09
C THR A 314 26.53 -5.80 -17.45
N VAL A 315 26.34 -5.54 -16.17
CA VAL A 315 26.98 -4.41 -15.46
C VAL A 315 28.36 -4.80 -14.95
N GLU A 316 28.53 -6.03 -14.47
CA GLU A 316 29.85 -6.55 -14.08
C GLU A 316 30.77 -6.72 -15.29
N ASP A 317 30.25 -7.21 -16.43
CA ASP A 317 31.01 -7.30 -17.69
C ASP A 317 31.44 -5.94 -18.24
N ARG A 318 30.60 -4.89 -18.09
CA ARG A 318 30.96 -3.52 -18.48
C ARG A 318 31.98 -2.88 -17.53
N LEU A 319 31.92 -3.19 -16.23
CA LEU A 319 32.94 -2.70 -15.29
C LEU A 319 34.27 -3.42 -15.47
N ALA A 320 34.27 -4.70 -15.80
CA ALA A 320 35.47 -5.45 -16.16
C ALA A 320 36.11 -4.97 -17.46
N ALA A 321 35.30 -4.70 -18.49
CA ALA A 321 35.77 -4.17 -19.79
C ALA A 321 36.30 -2.73 -19.71
N ASN A 322 35.95 -1.93 -18.71
CA ASN A 322 36.48 -0.59 -18.49
C ASN A 322 37.73 -0.57 -17.57
N SER A 323 38.11 -1.72 -17.02
CA SER A 323 39.30 -1.87 -16.16
C SER A 323 40.50 -2.47 -16.89
N GLU A 324 40.34 -2.89 -18.14
CA GLU A 324 41.42 -3.22 -19.12
C GLU A 324 41.73 -2.02 -20.03
#